data_780a84d0485587308b85cfccb6fd856d
#
_entry.id   780a84d0485587308b85cfccb6fd856d
#
_cell.length_a   1.000
_cell.length_b   1.000
_cell.length_c   1.000
_cell.angle_alpha   90.00
_cell.angle_beta   90.00
_cell.angle_gamma   90.00
#
_symmetry.space_group_name_H-M   'P 1'
#
loop_
_entity.id
_entity.type
_entity.pdbx_description
1 polymer ?
#
loop_
_entity_poly.entity_id
_entity_poly.type
_entity_poly.pdbx_seq_one_letter_code
_entity_poly.pdbx_strand_id
1 'polypeptide(L)'
;MKRTLIVATTSYAGMGPYVSEIVNTFSPEDDVYFFFHDYEDDFFRKNIKKELHKKSVFYKQSNSALNKLKELLFNSEGYDSLILDVCREFQIQIVHYINGIPSIKMQRCLGQNGINVLSTVHDLQPHEAKKAWHKMLRQSIMYKRLSNNLQEAKFLVTNSMEQYKKIQKQYPDKVIAFHAFPSLVTKKIICGNDVPHELKCIDKPYILFFGRIEEYKGINLLYKAFLDSCELNNNYSLVIAGSGNLGFERDSNEKNVVMLNRYIKDSEVAYLYQHAHCVVYPYISATQSGVLSLAFYYQTPVLVSDVPFFKSVVEPSGTGLIFKKGNIDDLKKQLLNLVHLDSSIMRKNQRSYYGSYYEGSSIHQSLLEIYSRL
;
A
#
# COMPACT_ATOMS: atom_id res chain seq x y z
N MET A 1 -17.43 -15.39 -17.15
CA MET A 1 -16.25 -15.26 -16.24
C MET A 1 -16.34 -16.36 -15.18
N LYS A 2 -15.22 -16.85 -14.62
CA LYS A 2 -15.26 -17.82 -13.50
C LYS A 2 -15.74 -17.13 -12.24
N ARG A 3 -16.68 -17.77 -11.51
CA ARG A 3 -17.15 -17.25 -10.22
C ARG A 3 -16.03 -17.23 -9.21
N THR A 4 -15.74 -16.06 -8.67
CA THR A 4 -14.58 -15.80 -7.81
C THR A 4 -15.04 -15.34 -6.44
N LEU A 5 -14.44 -15.89 -5.37
CA LEU A 5 -14.57 -15.40 -4.01
C LEU A 5 -13.28 -14.68 -3.59
N ILE A 6 -13.38 -13.40 -3.32
CA ILE A 6 -12.27 -12.62 -2.73
C ILE A 6 -12.36 -12.75 -1.21
N VAL A 7 -11.29 -13.24 -0.58
CA VAL A 7 -11.18 -13.44 0.86
C VAL A 7 -10.20 -12.43 1.46
N ALA A 8 -10.70 -11.61 2.36
CA ALA A 8 -9.89 -10.68 3.14
C ALA A 8 -9.84 -11.10 4.60
N THR A 9 -8.65 -11.41 5.09
CA THR A 9 -8.43 -11.99 6.43
C THR A 9 -8.07 -10.97 7.49
N THR A 10 -7.79 -9.72 7.12
CA THR A 10 -7.45 -8.64 8.07
C THR A 10 -7.71 -7.26 7.51
N SER A 11 -8.15 -6.34 8.38
CA SER A 11 -8.21 -4.89 8.11
C SER A 11 -7.05 -4.12 8.75
N TYR A 12 -6.11 -4.81 9.42
CA TYR A 12 -5.06 -4.17 10.20
C TYR A 12 -4.11 -3.33 9.33
N ALA A 13 -3.68 -2.19 9.86
CA ALA A 13 -2.79 -1.22 9.23
C ALA A 13 -3.33 -0.74 7.86
N GLY A 14 -2.52 -0.80 6.81
CA GLY A 14 -2.90 -0.40 5.45
C GLY A 14 -3.76 -1.43 4.70
N MET A 15 -4.01 -2.62 5.26
CA MET A 15 -4.73 -3.69 4.56
C MET A 15 -6.22 -3.39 4.40
N GLY A 16 -6.84 -2.78 5.38
CA GLY A 16 -8.25 -2.39 5.28
C GLY A 16 -8.52 -1.47 4.07
N PRO A 17 -7.89 -0.29 4.00
CA PRO A 17 -7.99 0.59 2.83
C PRO A 17 -7.61 -0.10 1.52
N TYR A 18 -6.50 -0.83 1.48
CA TYR A 18 -6.05 -1.58 0.29
C TYR A 18 -7.14 -2.50 -0.26
N VAL A 19 -7.73 -3.34 0.59
CA VAL A 19 -8.80 -4.28 0.20
C VAL A 19 -10.05 -3.51 -0.23
N SER A 20 -10.45 -2.49 0.53
CA SER A 20 -11.66 -1.72 0.23
C SER A 20 -11.57 -1.02 -1.13
N GLU A 21 -10.43 -0.43 -1.45
CA GLU A 21 -10.23 0.22 -2.75
C GLU A 21 -10.34 -0.79 -3.90
N ILE A 22 -9.77 -1.98 -3.78
CA ILE A 22 -9.88 -3.03 -4.78
C ILE A 22 -11.33 -3.54 -4.90
N VAL A 23 -11.95 -3.90 -3.78
CA VAL A 23 -13.32 -4.45 -3.78
C VAL A 23 -14.33 -3.44 -4.34
N ASN A 24 -14.16 -2.18 -4.03
CA ASN A 24 -15.03 -1.11 -4.52
C ASN A 24 -14.86 -0.81 -6.03
N THR A 25 -13.92 -1.44 -6.72
CA THR A 25 -13.86 -1.39 -8.19
C THR A 25 -14.89 -2.31 -8.86
N PHE A 26 -15.35 -3.34 -8.15
CA PHE A 26 -16.35 -4.28 -8.66
C PHE A 26 -17.76 -3.71 -8.61
N SER A 27 -18.64 -4.32 -9.40
CA SER A 27 -20.05 -4.04 -9.47
C SER A 27 -20.89 -5.28 -9.07
N PRO A 28 -22.17 -5.13 -8.75
CA PRO A 28 -23.06 -6.27 -8.49
C PRO A 28 -23.23 -7.24 -9.68
N GLU A 29 -22.96 -6.79 -10.91
CA GLU A 29 -23.04 -7.59 -12.14
C GLU A 29 -21.84 -8.51 -12.32
N ASP A 30 -20.71 -8.20 -11.68
CA ASP A 30 -19.52 -9.06 -11.72
C ASP A 30 -19.78 -10.38 -11.00
N ASP A 31 -19.33 -11.50 -11.58
CA ASP A 31 -19.37 -12.83 -10.93
C ASP A 31 -18.35 -12.95 -9.79
N VAL A 32 -18.28 -11.94 -8.93
CA VAL A 32 -17.36 -11.85 -7.80
C VAL A 32 -18.13 -11.72 -6.50
N TYR A 33 -17.73 -12.52 -5.52
CA TYR A 33 -18.27 -12.60 -4.17
C TYR A 33 -17.17 -12.23 -3.18
N PHE A 34 -17.54 -11.89 -1.95
CA PHE A 34 -16.60 -11.37 -0.98
C PHE A 34 -16.79 -12.04 0.38
N PHE A 35 -15.67 -12.36 1.02
CA PHE A 35 -15.62 -12.80 2.40
C PHE A 35 -14.67 -11.89 3.18
N PHE A 36 -15.17 -11.25 4.23
CA PHE A 36 -14.41 -10.35 5.06
C PHE A 36 -14.34 -10.89 6.49
N HIS A 37 -13.14 -11.07 7.00
CA HIS A 37 -12.92 -11.18 8.43
C HIS A 37 -12.92 -9.76 9.01
N ASP A 38 -14.09 -9.36 9.49
CA ASP A 38 -14.30 -8.03 10.06
C ASP A 38 -14.10 -8.11 11.59
N TYR A 39 -13.42 -7.10 12.12
CA TYR A 39 -13.15 -7.01 13.55
C TYR A 39 -14.22 -6.16 14.25
N GLU A 40 -14.00 -5.84 15.53
CA GLU A 40 -14.98 -5.09 16.36
C GLU A 40 -15.34 -3.71 15.78
N ASP A 41 -14.44 -3.10 14.99
CA ASP A 41 -14.64 -1.80 14.35
C ASP A 41 -15.56 -1.83 13.12
N ASP A 42 -15.94 -3.01 12.64
CA ASP A 42 -16.75 -3.20 11.42
C ASP A 42 -16.14 -2.49 10.18
N PHE A 43 -14.82 -2.53 10.05
CA PHE A 43 -14.11 -1.75 9.05
C PHE A 43 -14.62 -2.01 7.63
N PHE A 44 -14.66 -3.27 7.20
CA PHE A 44 -15.10 -3.62 5.85
C PHE A 44 -16.58 -3.32 5.63
N ARG A 45 -17.45 -3.63 6.59
CA ARG A 45 -18.88 -3.31 6.51
C ARG A 45 -19.13 -1.80 6.31
N LYS A 46 -18.31 -0.95 6.90
CA LYS A 46 -18.44 0.52 6.77
C LYS A 46 -17.86 1.08 5.49
N ASN A 47 -16.82 0.44 4.92
CA ASN A 47 -16.05 1.00 3.80
C ASN A 47 -16.31 0.32 2.45
N ILE A 48 -17.00 -0.83 2.42
CA ILE A 48 -17.44 -1.48 1.17
C ILE A 48 -18.76 -0.88 0.73
N LYS A 49 -18.93 -0.67 -0.57
CA LYS A 49 -20.17 -0.17 -1.19
C LYS A 49 -21.37 -1.02 -0.79
N LYS A 50 -22.47 -0.39 -0.39
CA LYS A 50 -23.69 -1.08 0.07
C LYS A 50 -24.29 -2.03 -0.97
N GLU A 51 -24.14 -1.70 -2.25
CA GLU A 51 -24.60 -2.54 -3.37
C GLU A 51 -23.91 -3.90 -3.42
N LEU A 52 -22.67 -4.01 -2.93
CA LEU A 52 -21.91 -5.26 -2.86
C LEU A 52 -22.23 -6.11 -1.61
N HIS A 53 -22.95 -5.56 -0.63
CA HIS A 53 -23.24 -6.28 0.63
C HIS A 53 -24.04 -7.57 0.40
N LYS A 54 -24.89 -7.64 -0.64
CA LYS A 54 -25.65 -8.87 -1.00
C LYS A 54 -24.76 -10.01 -1.47
N LYS A 55 -23.56 -9.71 -1.95
CA LYS A 55 -22.52 -10.67 -2.38
C LYS A 55 -21.38 -10.81 -1.35
N SER A 56 -21.59 -10.30 -0.13
CA SER A 56 -20.55 -10.21 0.90
C SER A 56 -20.94 -10.95 2.17
N VAL A 57 -20.03 -11.74 2.69
CA VAL A 57 -20.11 -12.34 4.02
C VAL A 57 -19.16 -11.58 4.95
N PHE A 58 -19.70 -11.03 6.03
CA PHE A 58 -18.92 -10.32 7.06
C PHE A 58 -18.86 -11.21 8.30
N TYR A 59 -17.72 -11.89 8.47
CA TYR A 59 -17.47 -12.78 9.60
C TYR A 59 -16.84 -12.00 10.76
N LYS A 60 -17.41 -12.14 11.97
CA LYS A 60 -16.87 -11.61 13.20
C LYS A 60 -16.41 -12.73 14.11
N GLN A 61 -15.14 -12.71 14.47
CA GLN A 61 -14.59 -13.62 15.46
C GLN A 61 -14.48 -12.92 16.80
N SER A 62 -14.93 -13.60 17.87
CA SER A 62 -14.66 -13.11 19.22
C SER A 62 -13.16 -13.17 19.52
N ASN A 63 -12.59 -12.08 20.01
CA ASN A 63 -11.15 -11.92 20.34
C ASN A 63 -10.75 -12.70 21.61
N SER A 64 -11.11 -13.99 21.73
CA SER A 64 -10.70 -14.79 22.88
C SER A 64 -9.25 -15.25 22.74
N ALA A 65 -8.49 -15.24 23.85
CA ALA A 65 -7.12 -15.75 23.90
C ALA A 65 -7.04 -17.23 23.49
N LEU A 66 -8.10 -18.01 23.76
CA LEU A 66 -8.23 -19.41 23.37
C LEU A 66 -8.32 -19.59 21.85
N ASN A 67 -9.04 -18.73 21.15
CA ASN A 67 -9.12 -18.80 19.68
C ASN A 67 -7.78 -18.48 19.05
N LYS A 68 -7.07 -17.45 19.53
CA LYS A 68 -5.70 -17.11 19.06
C LYS A 68 -4.71 -18.23 19.28
N LEU A 69 -4.84 -18.96 20.39
CA LEU A 69 -3.99 -20.11 20.69
C LEU A 69 -4.31 -21.30 19.78
N LYS A 70 -5.59 -21.58 19.50
CA LYS A 70 -6.02 -22.62 18.57
C LYS A 70 -5.51 -22.36 17.15
N GLU A 71 -5.66 -21.14 16.65
CA GLU A 71 -5.13 -20.73 15.34
C GLU A 71 -3.60 -20.92 15.28
N LEU A 72 -2.91 -20.54 16.34
CA LEU A 72 -1.46 -20.72 16.43
C LEU A 72 -1.05 -22.20 16.41
N LEU A 73 -1.78 -23.07 17.10
CA LEU A 73 -1.44 -24.50 17.24
C LEU A 73 -1.85 -25.35 16.03
N PHE A 74 -3.05 -25.12 15.51
CA PHE A 74 -3.65 -26.01 14.50
C PHE A 74 -3.52 -25.50 13.06
N ASN A 75 -2.95 -24.32 12.85
CA ASN A 75 -2.81 -23.70 11.52
C ASN A 75 -4.12 -23.75 10.69
N SER A 76 -5.26 -23.61 11.37
CA SER A 76 -6.59 -23.54 10.77
C SER A 76 -7.27 -22.28 11.25
N GLU A 77 -7.84 -21.54 10.30
CA GLU A 77 -8.60 -20.34 10.61
C GLU A 77 -10.02 -20.74 11.04
N GLY A 78 -10.58 -20.04 12.02
CA GLY A 78 -11.92 -20.35 12.54
C GLY A 78 -13.05 -20.22 11.51
N TYR A 79 -12.76 -19.60 10.36
CA TYR A 79 -13.70 -19.38 9.25
C TYR A 79 -13.50 -20.30 8.04
N ASP A 80 -12.54 -21.24 8.07
CA ASP A 80 -12.26 -22.12 6.93
C ASP A 80 -13.50 -22.90 6.46
N SER A 81 -14.29 -23.43 7.39
CA SER A 81 -15.54 -24.14 7.08
C SER A 81 -16.57 -23.23 6.40
N LEU A 82 -16.69 -22.00 6.87
CA LEU A 82 -17.63 -21.02 6.30
C LEU A 82 -17.24 -20.62 4.89
N ILE A 83 -15.95 -20.48 4.59
CA ILE A 83 -15.47 -20.25 3.23
C ILE A 83 -15.86 -21.40 2.31
N LEU A 84 -15.72 -22.65 2.77
CA LEU A 84 -16.13 -23.83 1.99
C LEU A 84 -17.64 -23.86 1.74
N ASP A 85 -18.46 -23.46 2.72
CA ASP A 85 -19.91 -23.38 2.57
C ASP A 85 -20.31 -22.30 1.55
N VAL A 86 -19.69 -21.12 1.62
CA VAL A 86 -19.85 -20.06 0.61
C VAL A 86 -19.43 -20.55 -0.78
N CYS A 87 -18.34 -21.30 -0.88
CA CYS A 87 -17.89 -21.85 -2.17
C CYS A 87 -18.92 -22.81 -2.77
N ARG A 88 -19.56 -23.65 -1.96
CA ARG A 88 -20.60 -24.57 -2.41
C ARG A 88 -21.90 -23.84 -2.80
N GLU A 89 -22.34 -22.91 -1.95
CA GLU A 89 -23.57 -22.13 -2.17
C GLU A 89 -23.53 -21.35 -3.49
N PHE A 90 -22.44 -20.64 -3.73
CA PHE A 90 -22.29 -19.80 -4.93
C PHE A 90 -21.54 -20.47 -6.08
N GLN A 91 -21.21 -21.76 -5.98
CA GLN A 91 -20.48 -22.52 -7.02
C GLN A 91 -19.18 -21.81 -7.42
N ILE A 92 -18.38 -21.40 -6.44
CA ILE A 92 -17.13 -20.68 -6.64
C ILE A 92 -16.10 -21.57 -7.33
N GLN A 93 -15.40 -21.02 -8.30
CA GLN A 93 -14.36 -21.71 -9.08
C GLN A 93 -12.94 -21.18 -8.74
N ILE A 94 -12.85 -19.96 -8.20
CA ILE A 94 -11.60 -19.34 -7.79
C ILE A 94 -11.79 -18.74 -6.40
N VAL A 95 -10.88 -19.02 -5.47
CA VAL A 95 -10.76 -18.30 -4.19
C VAL A 95 -9.50 -17.47 -4.21
N HIS A 96 -9.65 -16.15 -4.15
CA HIS A 96 -8.53 -15.19 -4.12
C HIS A 96 -8.33 -14.64 -2.71
N TYR A 97 -7.30 -15.11 -2.01
CA TYR A 97 -6.86 -14.53 -0.75
C TYR A 97 -6.10 -13.23 -1.02
N ILE A 98 -6.79 -12.10 -0.86
CA ILE A 98 -6.27 -10.78 -1.28
C ILE A 98 -5.23 -10.18 -0.32
N ASN A 99 -5.20 -10.63 0.93
CA ASN A 99 -4.25 -10.15 1.94
C ASN A 99 -3.73 -11.27 2.86
N GLY A 100 -3.52 -12.44 2.30
CA GLY A 100 -2.97 -13.58 3.02
C GLY A 100 -2.75 -14.78 2.12
N ILE A 101 -2.17 -15.82 2.70
CA ILE A 101 -1.96 -17.12 2.04
C ILE A 101 -2.58 -18.17 2.95
N PRO A 102 -3.59 -18.91 2.47
CA PRO A 102 -4.26 -19.90 3.29
C PRO A 102 -3.34 -21.05 3.69
N SER A 103 -3.72 -21.77 4.74
CA SER A 103 -2.98 -22.94 5.19
C SER A 103 -2.91 -24.01 4.09
N ILE A 104 -1.86 -24.84 4.13
CA ILE A 104 -1.72 -25.99 3.20
C ILE A 104 -2.98 -26.86 3.20
N LYS A 105 -3.57 -27.10 4.38
CA LYS A 105 -4.79 -27.86 4.53
C LYS A 105 -5.95 -27.24 3.72
N MET A 106 -6.12 -25.92 3.86
CA MET A 106 -7.19 -25.22 3.14
C MET A 106 -6.93 -25.19 1.64
N GLN A 107 -5.70 -24.97 1.19
CA GLN A 107 -5.34 -25.02 -0.22
C GLN A 107 -5.66 -26.38 -0.85
N ARG A 108 -5.29 -27.48 -0.18
CA ARG A 108 -5.58 -28.84 -0.63
C ARG A 108 -7.06 -29.14 -0.64
N CYS A 109 -7.79 -28.72 0.41
CA CYS A 109 -9.23 -28.90 0.49
C CYS A 109 -9.96 -28.20 -0.66
N LEU A 110 -9.63 -26.96 -0.96
CA LEU A 110 -10.18 -26.22 -2.10
C LEU A 110 -9.82 -26.91 -3.43
N GLY A 111 -8.57 -27.30 -3.61
CA GLY A 111 -8.09 -27.99 -4.81
C GLY A 111 -8.78 -29.33 -5.05
N GLN A 112 -9.05 -30.11 -4.01
CA GLN A 112 -9.83 -31.37 -4.09
C GLN A 112 -11.29 -31.16 -4.52
N ASN A 113 -11.83 -29.94 -4.27
CA ASN A 113 -13.15 -29.52 -4.75
C ASN A 113 -13.11 -28.82 -6.12
N GLY A 114 -11.98 -28.88 -6.85
CA GLY A 114 -11.84 -28.30 -8.17
C GLY A 114 -11.73 -26.76 -8.17
N ILE A 115 -11.46 -26.15 -7.01
CA ILE A 115 -11.39 -24.70 -6.83
C ILE A 115 -9.92 -24.24 -6.92
N ASN A 116 -9.64 -23.30 -7.81
CA ASN A 116 -8.33 -22.68 -7.92
C ASN A 116 -8.10 -21.67 -6.78
N VAL A 117 -6.92 -21.72 -6.14
CA VAL A 117 -6.54 -20.81 -5.06
C VAL A 117 -5.51 -19.82 -5.56
N LEU A 118 -5.87 -18.54 -5.58
CA LEU A 118 -4.99 -17.42 -5.88
C LEU A 118 -4.62 -16.71 -4.58
N SER A 119 -3.35 -16.38 -4.36
CA SER A 119 -2.91 -15.69 -3.15
C SER A 119 -2.10 -14.44 -3.49
N THR A 120 -2.47 -13.31 -2.88
CA THR A 120 -1.68 -12.07 -2.99
C THR A 120 -0.50 -12.09 -2.03
N VAL A 121 0.68 -11.92 -2.57
CA VAL A 121 1.94 -11.78 -1.84
C VAL A 121 2.31 -10.31 -1.73
N HIS A 122 2.14 -9.74 -0.53
CA HIS A 122 2.52 -8.36 -0.26
C HIS A 122 4.00 -8.21 0.05
N ASP A 123 4.52 -9.10 0.90
CA ASP A 123 5.91 -9.12 1.32
C ASP A 123 6.43 -10.55 1.40
N LEU A 124 7.53 -10.83 0.69
CA LEU A 124 8.24 -12.11 0.81
C LEU A 124 9.08 -12.20 2.08
N GLN A 125 9.52 -11.06 2.57
CA GLN A 125 10.36 -10.93 3.76
C GLN A 125 9.81 -9.84 4.68
N PRO A 126 9.92 -9.98 6.00
CA PRO A 126 9.51 -8.93 6.92
C PRO A 126 10.39 -7.71 6.81
N HIS A 127 9.80 -6.58 7.11
CA HIS A 127 10.58 -5.40 7.39
C HIS A 127 11.48 -5.64 8.61
N GLU A 128 12.77 -5.40 8.46
CA GLU A 128 13.76 -5.49 9.53
C GLU A 128 13.46 -4.41 10.59
N ALA A 129 12.75 -4.79 11.64
CA ALA A 129 12.61 -3.95 12.82
C ALA A 129 13.34 -4.65 13.99
N LYS A 130 14.19 -3.93 14.70
CA LYS A 130 14.80 -4.41 15.96
C LYS A 130 13.68 -4.80 16.93
N LYS A 131 13.52 -6.09 17.21
CA LYS A 131 12.46 -6.62 18.08
C LYS A 131 13.05 -7.43 19.22
N ALA A 132 12.34 -7.48 20.37
CA ALA A 132 12.68 -8.32 21.50
C ALA A 132 12.70 -9.83 21.10
N TRP A 133 13.57 -10.64 21.73
CA TRP A 133 13.83 -12.03 21.35
C TRP A 133 12.59 -12.93 21.24
N HIS A 134 11.60 -12.79 22.15
CA HIS A 134 10.34 -13.55 22.12
C HIS A 134 9.47 -13.20 20.91
N LYS A 135 9.55 -11.94 20.42
CA LYS A 135 8.90 -11.52 19.16
C LYS A 135 9.60 -12.10 17.94
N MET A 136 10.93 -12.28 18.01
CA MET A 136 11.72 -12.91 16.96
C MET A 136 11.36 -14.39 16.77
N LEU A 137 11.19 -15.14 17.87
CA LEU A 137 10.80 -16.57 17.80
C LEU A 137 9.42 -16.74 17.15
N ARG A 138 8.43 -15.98 17.61
CA ARG A 138 7.09 -15.98 17.00
C ARG A 138 7.15 -15.62 15.52
N GLN A 139 7.94 -14.65 15.17
CA GLN A 139 8.13 -14.20 13.79
C GLN A 139 8.76 -15.31 12.93
N SER A 140 9.78 -16.02 13.42
CA SER A 140 10.40 -17.15 12.71
C SER A 140 9.41 -18.28 12.44
N ILE A 141 8.53 -18.61 13.39
CA ILE A 141 7.47 -19.61 13.20
C ILE A 141 6.49 -19.15 12.11
N MET A 142 6.05 -17.89 12.16
CA MET A 142 5.16 -17.33 11.15
C MET A 142 5.80 -17.33 9.76
N TYR A 143 7.12 -17.07 9.67
CA TYR A 143 7.86 -17.14 8.41
C TYR A 143 7.92 -18.54 7.83
N LYS A 144 8.28 -19.50 8.67
CA LYS A 144 8.32 -20.90 8.22
C LYS A 144 6.95 -21.35 7.70
N ARG A 145 5.86 -20.94 8.35
CA ARG A 145 4.49 -21.20 7.87
C ARG A 145 4.21 -20.52 6.55
N LEU A 146 4.51 -19.23 6.45
CA LEU A 146 4.33 -18.47 5.21
C LEU A 146 5.10 -19.09 4.06
N SER A 147 6.36 -19.46 4.28
CA SER A 147 7.19 -20.13 3.27
C SER A 147 6.60 -21.46 2.85
N ASN A 148 6.14 -22.29 3.80
CA ASN A 148 5.49 -23.56 3.49
C ASN A 148 4.17 -23.37 2.72
N ASN A 149 3.34 -22.42 3.13
CA ASN A 149 2.08 -22.12 2.45
C ASN A 149 2.32 -21.57 1.04
N LEU A 150 3.37 -20.74 0.85
CA LEU A 150 3.80 -20.27 -0.46
C LEU A 150 4.29 -21.42 -1.34
N GLN A 151 4.99 -22.38 -0.77
CA GLN A 151 5.51 -23.54 -1.50
C GLN A 151 4.37 -24.41 -2.07
N GLU A 152 3.27 -24.55 -1.35
CA GLU A 152 2.05 -25.27 -1.80
C GLU A 152 1.26 -24.47 -2.86
N ALA A 153 1.20 -23.14 -2.74
CA ALA A 153 0.40 -22.29 -3.62
C ALA A 153 0.83 -22.41 -5.09
N LYS A 154 -0.12 -22.65 -6.00
CA LYS A 154 0.12 -22.75 -7.46
C LYS A 154 0.01 -21.40 -8.15
N PHE A 155 -0.95 -20.58 -7.75
CA PHE A 155 -1.25 -19.28 -8.36
C PHE A 155 -0.98 -18.16 -7.37
N LEU A 156 -0.12 -17.25 -7.75
CA LEU A 156 0.29 -16.10 -6.94
C LEU A 156 0.02 -14.82 -7.70
N VAL A 157 -0.27 -13.76 -6.96
CA VAL A 157 -0.33 -12.41 -7.50
C VAL A 157 0.43 -11.46 -6.58
N THR A 158 1.03 -10.42 -7.12
CA THR A 158 1.74 -9.41 -6.35
C THR A 158 1.49 -8.02 -6.91
N ASN A 159 1.66 -7.01 -6.07
CA ASN A 159 1.50 -5.60 -6.40
C ASN A 159 2.84 -4.87 -6.62
N SER A 160 3.95 -5.59 -6.54
CA SER A 160 5.28 -5.04 -6.72
C SER A 160 6.01 -5.78 -7.85
N MET A 161 6.43 -5.05 -8.87
CA MET A 161 7.20 -5.62 -9.98
C MET A 161 8.55 -6.18 -9.51
N GLU A 162 9.13 -5.62 -8.46
CA GLU A 162 10.33 -6.17 -7.83
C GLU A 162 10.05 -7.53 -7.19
N GLN A 163 8.95 -7.64 -6.44
CA GLN A 163 8.55 -8.91 -5.85
C GLN A 163 8.15 -9.93 -6.92
N TYR A 164 7.46 -9.51 -7.98
CA TYR A 164 7.16 -10.36 -9.12
C TYR A 164 8.42 -11.06 -9.64
N LYS A 165 9.48 -10.30 -9.93
CA LYS A 165 10.77 -10.85 -10.39
C LYS A 165 11.42 -11.78 -9.36
N LYS A 166 11.35 -11.45 -8.07
CA LYS A 166 11.88 -12.28 -6.98
C LYS A 166 11.11 -13.59 -6.84
N ILE A 167 9.78 -13.54 -6.86
CA ILE A 167 8.93 -14.73 -6.76
C ILE A 167 9.17 -15.63 -7.98
N GLN A 168 9.21 -15.07 -9.18
CA GLN A 168 9.46 -15.81 -10.42
C GLN A 168 10.82 -16.54 -10.39
N LYS A 169 11.84 -15.89 -9.85
CA LYS A 169 13.17 -16.52 -9.69
C LYS A 169 13.17 -17.62 -8.64
N GLN A 170 12.46 -17.41 -7.53
CA GLN A 170 12.44 -18.35 -6.39
C GLN A 170 11.51 -19.54 -6.63
N TYR A 171 10.45 -19.35 -7.41
CA TYR A 171 9.40 -20.34 -7.68
C TYR A 171 9.07 -20.39 -9.19
N PRO A 172 9.99 -20.91 -10.03
CA PRO A 172 9.86 -20.86 -11.49
C PRO A 172 8.65 -21.65 -12.03
N ASP A 173 8.19 -22.65 -11.29
CA ASP A 173 7.07 -23.52 -11.68
C ASP A 173 5.68 -22.97 -11.31
N LYS A 174 5.62 -21.79 -10.68
CA LYS A 174 4.36 -21.17 -10.28
C LYS A 174 3.84 -20.20 -11.32
N VAL A 175 2.53 -20.13 -11.43
CA VAL A 175 1.86 -19.09 -12.22
C VAL A 175 1.79 -17.81 -11.38
N ILE A 176 2.47 -16.79 -11.82
CA ILE A 176 2.56 -15.51 -11.11
C ILE A 176 1.92 -14.43 -11.96
N ALA A 177 1.02 -13.68 -11.37
CA ALA A 177 0.39 -12.53 -11.97
C ALA A 177 0.81 -11.24 -11.25
N PHE A 178 0.58 -10.12 -11.91
CA PHE A 178 0.81 -8.79 -11.35
C PHE A 178 -0.44 -7.93 -11.57
N HIS A 179 -0.82 -7.17 -10.55
CA HIS A 179 -1.66 -6.00 -10.69
C HIS A 179 -1.10 -4.85 -9.87
N ALA A 180 -1.34 -3.64 -10.30
CA ALA A 180 -0.82 -2.45 -9.61
C ALA A 180 -1.39 -2.33 -8.19
N PHE A 181 -0.65 -1.67 -7.31
CA PHE A 181 -1.16 -1.30 -5.99
C PHE A 181 -2.29 -0.28 -6.16
N PRO A 182 -3.43 -0.40 -5.44
CA PRO A 182 -4.53 0.53 -5.58
C PRO A 182 -4.14 1.95 -5.17
N SER A 183 -4.82 2.91 -5.77
CA SER A 183 -4.66 4.32 -5.42
C SER A 183 -5.08 4.60 -3.97
N LEU A 184 -4.39 5.54 -3.33
CA LEU A 184 -4.85 6.13 -2.07
C LEU A 184 -5.84 7.28 -2.29
N VAL A 185 -6.13 7.63 -3.54
CA VAL A 185 -7.03 8.73 -3.91
C VAL A 185 -8.48 8.26 -3.79
N THR A 186 -9.11 8.58 -2.67
CA THR A 186 -10.51 8.27 -2.40
C THR A 186 -11.43 9.43 -2.81
N LYS A 187 -12.74 9.18 -2.91
CA LYS A 187 -13.73 10.24 -3.14
C LYS A 187 -13.67 11.35 -2.08
N LYS A 188 -13.38 11.00 -0.82
CA LYS A 188 -13.22 11.97 0.28
C LYS A 188 -12.02 12.89 0.06
N ILE A 189 -10.92 12.32 -0.46
CA ILE A 189 -9.73 13.09 -0.83
C ILE A 189 -10.01 14.01 -2.02
N ILE A 190 -10.67 13.50 -3.07
CA ILE A 190 -10.98 14.29 -4.28
C ILE A 190 -11.92 15.46 -3.97
N CYS A 191 -12.95 15.23 -3.15
CA CYS A 191 -13.93 16.25 -2.76
C CYS A 191 -13.45 17.13 -1.60
N GLY A 192 -12.29 16.83 -1.01
CA GLY A 192 -11.73 17.59 0.10
C GLY A 192 -11.11 18.91 -0.37
N ASN A 193 -11.32 19.96 0.40
CA ASN A 193 -10.75 21.28 0.16
C ASN A 193 -10.39 22.02 1.45
N ASP A 194 -10.26 21.29 2.56
CA ASP A 194 -9.88 21.88 3.85
C ASP A 194 -8.41 22.34 3.81
N VAL A 195 -8.18 23.57 4.27
CA VAL A 195 -6.84 24.11 4.44
C VAL A 195 -6.33 23.72 5.82
N PRO A 196 -5.21 22.97 5.94
CA PRO A 196 -4.59 22.71 7.22
C PRO A 196 -4.28 24.04 7.94
N HIS A 197 -4.65 24.12 9.22
CA HIS A 197 -4.48 25.40 9.95
C HIS A 197 -3.02 25.81 10.09
N GLU A 198 -2.11 24.84 10.11
CA GLU A 198 -0.66 25.04 10.18
C GLU A 198 -0.10 25.73 8.92
N LEU A 199 -0.82 25.65 7.80
CA LEU A 199 -0.37 26.21 6.52
C LEU A 199 -0.92 27.60 6.23
N LYS A 200 -1.84 28.12 7.06
CA LYS A 200 -2.49 29.43 6.82
C LYS A 200 -1.53 30.62 6.80
N CYS A 201 -0.38 30.48 7.45
CA CYS A 201 0.62 31.54 7.56
C CYS A 201 1.86 31.27 6.70
N ILE A 202 1.84 30.28 5.81
CA ILE A 202 2.96 30.04 4.90
C ILE A 202 2.84 31.02 3.72
N ASP A 203 3.86 31.83 3.53
CA ASP A 203 3.97 32.81 2.45
C ASP A 203 4.86 32.34 1.28
N LYS A 204 5.60 31.25 1.48
CA LYS A 204 6.52 30.67 0.50
C LYS A 204 5.95 29.39 -0.14
N PRO A 205 6.34 29.08 -1.40
CA PRO A 205 6.10 27.74 -1.93
C PRO A 205 6.74 26.69 -1.04
N TYR A 206 6.14 25.49 -0.96
CA TYR A 206 6.66 24.50 -0.04
C TYR A 206 7.00 23.16 -0.70
N ILE A 207 7.99 22.52 -0.11
CA ILE A 207 8.41 21.13 -0.37
C ILE A 207 7.65 20.26 0.62
N LEU A 208 6.92 19.26 0.12
CA LEU A 208 6.07 18.40 0.94
C LEU A 208 6.74 17.05 1.21
N PHE A 209 6.71 16.59 2.46
CA PHE A 209 6.72 15.17 2.81
C PHE A 209 5.33 14.79 3.32
N PHE A 210 4.77 13.70 2.79
CA PHE A 210 3.47 13.18 3.23
C PHE A 210 3.56 11.69 3.57
N GLY A 211 3.03 11.30 4.75
CA GLY A 211 2.94 9.91 5.18
C GLY A 211 3.25 9.71 6.65
N ARG A 212 3.13 8.47 7.16
CA ARG A 212 3.50 8.17 8.54
C ARG A 212 4.94 8.60 8.83
N ILE A 213 5.16 9.17 10.00
CA ILE A 213 6.48 9.60 10.46
C ILE A 213 7.15 8.40 11.14
N GLU A 214 8.05 7.74 10.40
CA GLU A 214 8.79 6.55 10.83
C GLU A 214 10.23 6.62 10.31
N GLU A 215 11.17 6.02 11.04
CA GLU A 215 12.61 6.11 10.76
C GLU A 215 12.96 5.71 9.31
N TYR A 216 12.37 4.61 8.81
CA TYR A 216 12.67 4.12 7.46
C TYR A 216 12.18 5.05 6.34
N LYS A 217 11.34 6.03 6.65
CA LYS A 217 10.90 7.07 5.72
C LYS A 217 11.96 8.13 5.43
N GLY A 218 13.06 8.15 6.19
CA GLY A 218 14.20 9.02 5.94
C GLY A 218 13.94 10.52 6.12
N ILE A 219 12.94 10.90 6.93
CA ILE A 219 12.54 12.31 7.12
C ILE A 219 13.70 13.14 7.65
N ASN A 220 14.52 12.57 8.55
CA ASN A 220 15.73 13.23 9.06
C ASN A 220 16.69 13.63 7.92
N LEU A 221 16.80 12.80 6.90
CA LEU A 221 17.65 13.09 5.74
C LEU A 221 17.15 14.33 4.98
N LEU A 222 15.84 14.40 4.71
CA LEU A 222 15.21 15.53 4.05
C LEU A 222 15.31 16.80 4.89
N TYR A 223 15.04 16.69 6.18
CA TYR A 223 15.12 17.79 7.13
C TYR A 223 16.53 18.43 7.13
N LYS A 224 17.58 17.62 7.25
CA LYS A 224 18.96 18.08 7.20
C LYS A 224 19.31 18.69 5.84
N ALA A 225 18.98 18.01 4.74
CA ALA A 225 19.25 18.52 3.40
C ALA A 225 18.60 19.88 3.13
N PHE A 226 17.40 20.10 3.68
CA PHE A 226 16.70 21.38 3.58
C PHE A 226 17.38 22.49 4.39
N LEU A 227 17.74 22.22 5.66
CA LEU A 227 18.39 23.21 6.52
C LEU A 227 19.81 23.57 6.03
N ASP A 228 20.55 22.58 5.53
CA ASP A 228 21.94 22.75 5.03
C ASP A 228 22.00 23.49 3.68
N SER A 229 20.86 23.77 3.06
CA SER A 229 20.78 24.50 1.80
C SER A 229 20.24 25.92 2.02
N CYS A 230 21.09 26.90 1.96
CA CYS A 230 20.69 28.31 2.04
C CYS A 230 19.62 28.68 1.02
N GLU A 231 19.74 28.16 -0.21
CA GLU A 231 18.79 28.43 -1.29
C GLU A 231 17.40 27.85 -1.01
N LEU A 232 17.33 26.57 -0.59
CA LEU A 232 16.06 25.94 -0.26
C LEU A 232 15.41 26.62 0.95
N ASN A 233 16.17 26.85 2.03
CA ASN A 233 15.67 27.44 3.26
C ASN A 233 15.21 28.90 3.08
N ASN A 234 15.86 29.67 2.19
CA ASN A 234 15.48 31.05 1.93
C ASN A 234 14.24 31.17 1.04
N ASN A 235 14.06 30.28 0.06
CA ASN A 235 13.05 30.44 -0.97
C ASN A 235 11.82 29.53 -0.79
N TYR A 236 11.92 28.49 0.06
CA TYR A 236 10.87 27.49 0.27
C TYR A 236 10.58 27.29 1.75
N SER A 237 9.42 26.67 2.02
CA SER A 237 9.12 26.04 3.30
C SER A 237 9.19 24.52 3.17
N LEU A 238 9.59 23.81 4.22
CA LEU A 238 9.49 22.36 4.32
C LEU A 238 8.24 22.00 5.13
N VAL A 239 7.31 21.30 4.52
CA VAL A 239 6.09 20.80 5.18
C VAL A 239 6.22 19.30 5.39
N ILE A 240 6.16 18.86 6.64
CA ILE A 240 6.17 17.44 7.01
C ILE A 240 4.79 17.09 7.58
N ALA A 241 3.99 16.35 6.81
CA ALA A 241 2.60 16.04 7.12
C ALA A 241 2.39 14.53 7.35
N GLY A 242 1.93 14.18 8.56
CA GLY A 242 1.61 12.82 8.97
C GLY A 242 1.77 12.59 10.46
N SER A 243 1.41 11.43 10.95
CA SER A 243 1.52 11.08 12.37
C SER A 243 2.67 10.11 12.64
N GLY A 244 3.33 10.26 13.77
CA GLY A 244 4.35 9.34 14.25
C GLY A 244 5.45 9.97 15.08
N ASN A 245 6.56 9.26 15.22
CA ASN A 245 7.72 9.73 15.97
C ASN A 245 8.84 10.13 15.00
N LEU A 246 9.31 11.37 15.09
CA LEU A 246 10.39 11.89 14.26
C LEU A 246 11.69 11.09 14.40
N GLY A 247 11.99 10.57 15.61
CA GLY A 247 13.23 9.86 15.87
C GLY A 247 14.50 10.72 15.84
N PHE A 248 14.34 12.05 15.76
CA PHE A 248 15.43 13.03 15.81
C PHE A 248 14.95 14.32 16.47
N GLU A 249 15.90 15.07 17.01
CA GLU A 249 15.64 16.40 17.60
C GLU A 249 15.62 17.47 16.50
N ARG A 250 14.66 18.40 16.61
CA ARG A 250 14.58 19.56 15.74
C ARG A 250 15.51 20.67 16.23
N ASP A 251 16.08 21.41 15.30
CA ASP A 251 16.82 22.61 15.64
C ASP A 251 15.86 23.68 16.20
N SER A 252 16.16 24.21 17.39
CA SER A 252 15.35 25.27 18.03
C SER A 252 15.31 26.57 17.23
N ASN A 253 16.29 26.79 16.37
CA ASN A 253 16.43 27.99 15.52
C ASN A 253 15.92 27.75 14.08
N GLU A 254 15.35 26.59 13.78
CA GLU A 254 14.86 26.31 12.44
C GLU A 254 13.82 27.32 11.98
N LYS A 255 13.96 27.75 10.75
CA LYS A 255 12.98 28.59 10.07
C LYS A 255 12.39 27.83 8.89
N ASN A 256 11.17 28.22 8.52
CA ASN A 256 10.51 27.68 7.33
C ASN A 256 10.27 26.16 7.35
N VAL A 257 10.19 25.52 8.54
CA VAL A 257 9.79 24.12 8.70
C VAL A 257 8.46 24.04 9.43
N VAL A 258 7.46 23.48 8.79
CA VAL A 258 6.10 23.33 9.31
C VAL A 258 5.77 21.85 9.51
N MET A 259 5.38 21.52 10.74
CA MET A 259 5.07 20.15 11.14
C MET A 259 3.57 19.97 11.36
N LEU A 260 2.96 19.07 10.60
CA LEU A 260 1.62 18.55 10.84
C LEU A 260 1.72 17.14 11.45
N ASN A 261 2.29 17.05 12.68
CA ASN A 261 2.47 15.74 13.33
C ASN A 261 1.16 15.24 13.96
N ARG A 262 0.23 14.85 13.11
CA ARG A 262 -1.09 14.31 13.43
C ARG A 262 -1.63 13.47 12.29
N TYR A 263 -2.74 12.79 12.52
CA TYR A 263 -3.48 12.22 11.40
C TYR A 263 -3.96 13.34 10.47
N ILE A 264 -3.61 13.25 9.19
CA ILE A 264 -4.06 14.20 8.17
C ILE A 264 -5.44 13.75 7.69
N LYS A 265 -6.42 14.62 7.79
CA LYS A 265 -7.78 14.33 7.33
C LYS A 265 -7.79 14.17 5.81
N ASP A 266 -8.63 13.27 5.32
CA ASP A 266 -8.80 13.07 3.87
C ASP A 266 -9.14 14.38 3.15
N SER A 267 -9.91 15.26 3.78
CA SER A 267 -10.29 16.57 3.24
C SER A 267 -9.15 17.58 3.11
N GLU A 268 -8.01 17.36 3.78
CA GLU A 268 -6.84 18.23 3.73
C GLU A 268 -5.80 17.78 2.67
N VAL A 269 -5.91 16.51 2.22
CA VAL A 269 -4.89 15.90 1.32
C VAL A 269 -4.81 16.62 -0.02
N ALA A 270 -5.96 16.96 -0.60
CA ALA A 270 -6.01 17.68 -1.88
C ALA A 270 -5.22 19.01 -1.80
N TYR A 271 -5.47 19.81 -0.76
CA TYR A 271 -4.78 21.07 -0.56
C TYR A 271 -3.26 20.88 -0.46
N LEU A 272 -2.82 19.90 0.34
CA LEU A 272 -1.39 19.60 0.55
C LEU A 272 -0.65 19.31 -0.75
N TYR A 273 -1.24 18.51 -1.65
CA TYR A 273 -0.59 18.14 -2.91
C TYR A 273 -0.71 19.20 -4.00
N GLN A 274 -1.87 19.85 -4.11
CA GLN A 274 -2.11 20.86 -5.15
C GLN A 274 -1.27 22.12 -4.96
N HIS A 275 -0.98 22.50 -3.72
CA HIS A 275 -0.20 23.71 -3.40
C HIS A 275 1.28 23.43 -3.13
N ALA A 276 1.68 22.15 -3.07
CA ALA A 276 3.10 21.80 -2.96
C ALA A 276 3.85 22.15 -4.25
N HIS A 277 5.01 22.76 -4.12
CA HIS A 277 5.93 22.96 -5.23
C HIS A 277 6.44 21.61 -5.76
N CYS A 278 6.81 20.73 -4.83
CA CYS A 278 7.14 19.32 -5.09
C CYS A 278 6.94 18.48 -3.84
N VAL A 279 6.94 17.15 -4.00
CA VAL A 279 6.89 16.19 -2.90
C VAL A 279 8.14 15.32 -2.90
N VAL A 280 8.65 15.01 -1.70
CA VAL A 280 9.88 14.22 -1.52
C VAL A 280 9.59 12.98 -0.67
N TYR A 281 10.01 11.81 -1.16
CA TYR A 281 9.93 10.53 -0.43
C TYR A 281 11.34 9.96 -0.22
N PRO A 282 12.03 10.36 0.85
CA PRO A 282 13.44 10.04 1.08
C PRO A 282 13.66 8.68 1.75
N TYR A 283 12.89 7.68 1.37
CA TYR A 283 12.82 6.39 2.05
C TYR A 283 14.17 5.65 2.04
N ILE A 284 14.48 5.02 3.16
CA ILE A 284 15.64 4.14 3.32
C ILE A 284 15.28 2.71 2.88
N SER A 285 14.02 2.33 3.05
CA SER A 285 13.48 1.04 2.64
C SER A 285 12.02 1.18 2.23
N ALA A 286 11.62 0.51 1.17
CA ALA A 286 10.22 0.36 0.78
C ALA A 286 10.05 -0.88 -0.08
N THR A 287 9.04 -1.69 0.22
CA THR A 287 8.57 -2.79 -0.64
C THR A 287 7.41 -2.34 -1.52
N GLN A 288 6.59 -1.45 -0.98
CA GLN A 288 5.46 -0.81 -1.65
C GLN A 288 5.17 0.54 -1.01
N SER A 289 4.53 1.44 -1.77
CA SER A 289 4.07 2.71 -1.21
C SER A 289 2.95 3.32 -2.07
N GLY A 290 1.77 3.47 -1.49
CA GLY A 290 0.63 4.09 -2.18
C GLY A 290 0.75 5.60 -2.34
N VAL A 291 1.72 6.26 -1.68
CA VAL A 291 1.85 7.73 -1.73
C VAL A 291 2.16 8.28 -3.11
N LEU A 292 2.79 7.48 -4.00
CA LEU A 292 3.00 7.88 -5.39
C LEU A 292 1.68 8.11 -6.13
N SER A 293 0.63 7.36 -5.79
CA SER A 293 -0.68 7.55 -6.42
C SER A 293 -1.26 8.95 -6.15
N LEU A 294 -1.04 9.49 -4.94
CA LEU A 294 -1.44 10.86 -4.61
C LEU A 294 -0.64 11.88 -5.41
N ALA A 295 0.69 11.75 -5.42
CA ALA A 295 1.55 12.65 -6.19
C ALA A 295 1.20 12.65 -7.69
N PHE A 296 0.95 11.48 -8.26
CA PHE A 296 0.64 11.32 -9.69
C PHE A 296 -0.77 11.83 -10.04
N TYR A 297 -1.75 11.60 -9.16
CA TYR A 297 -3.10 12.13 -9.34
C TYR A 297 -3.13 13.66 -9.41
N TYR A 298 -2.47 14.29 -8.42
CA TYR A 298 -2.37 15.75 -8.35
C TYR A 298 -1.28 16.33 -9.26
N GLN A 299 -0.53 15.46 -9.96
CA GLN A 299 0.56 15.87 -10.85
C GLN A 299 1.60 16.74 -10.11
N THR A 300 1.87 16.45 -8.86
CA THR A 300 2.87 17.15 -8.05
C THR A 300 4.25 16.60 -8.40
N PRO A 301 5.23 17.42 -8.80
CA PRO A 301 6.59 16.96 -9.08
C PRO A 301 7.17 16.15 -7.93
N VAL A 302 7.81 15.02 -8.23
CA VAL A 302 8.25 14.09 -7.19
C VAL A 302 9.75 13.81 -7.24
N LEU A 303 10.38 13.80 -6.07
CA LEU A 303 11.73 13.31 -5.85
C LEU A 303 11.69 12.10 -4.91
N VAL A 304 12.28 10.98 -5.32
CA VAL A 304 12.31 9.74 -4.52
C VAL A 304 13.74 9.24 -4.35
N SER A 305 13.98 8.47 -3.29
CA SER A 305 15.22 7.71 -3.15
C SER A 305 15.25 6.51 -4.13
N ASP A 306 16.45 6.00 -4.46
CA ASP A 306 16.65 4.85 -5.35
C ASP A 306 16.34 3.49 -4.70
N VAL A 307 15.42 3.46 -3.70
CA VAL A 307 14.91 2.17 -3.19
C VAL A 307 14.25 1.40 -4.34
N PRO A 308 14.41 0.07 -4.39
CA PRO A 308 14.01 -0.73 -5.55
C PRO A 308 12.58 -0.49 -6.04
N PHE A 309 11.63 -0.33 -5.10
CA PHE A 309 10.24 -0.03 -5.44
C PHE A 309 10.10 1.29 -6.21
N PHE A 310 10.62 2.40 -5.66
CA PHE A 310 10.51 3.70 -6.32
C PHE A 310 11.25 3.73 -7.65
N LYS A 311 12.46 3.16 -7.68
CA LYS A 311 13.25 3.08 -8.90
C LYS A 311 12.51 2.35 -10.02
N SER A 312 11.85 1.22 -9.69
CA SER A 312 11.10 0.42 -10.67
C SER A 312 9.88 1.14 -11.26
N VAL A 313 9.33 2.13 -10.56
CA VAL A 313 8.18 2.92 -11.01
C VAL A 313 8.65 4.19 -11.70
N VAL A 314 9.49 4.99 -11.04
CA VAL A 314 9.79 6.37 -11.42
C VAL A 314 10.77 6.45 -12.59
N GLU A 315 11.81 5.59 -12.61
CA GLU A 315 12.85 5.64 -13.63
C GLU A 315 12.31 5.30 -15.05
N PRO A 316 11.62 4.16 -15.27
CA PRO A 316 11.16 3.80 -16.62
C PRO A 316 9.99 4.67 -17.10
N SER A 317 9.23 5.28 -16.17
CA SER A 317 8.07 6.09 -16.53
C SER A 317 8.38 7.59 -16.67
N GLY A 318 9.54 8.05 -16.22
CA GLY A 318 9.89 9.47 -16.20
C GLY A 318 8.93 10.33 -15.36
N THR A 319 8.37 9.73 -14.30
CA THR A 319 7.35 10.38 -13.45
C THR A 319 7.95 11.20 -12.30
N GLY A 320 9.28 11.22 -12.16
CA GLY A 320 9.96 11.94 -11.09
C GLY A 320 11.47 11.93 -11.23
N LEU A 321 12.16 12.56 -10.30
CA LEU A 321 13.61 12.46 -10.15
C LEU A 321 13.97 11.45 -9.06
N ILE A 322 15.19 10.91 -9.14
CA ILE A 322 15.72 9.91 -8.21
C ILE A 322 17.02 10.41 -7.61
N PHE A 323 17.20 10.18 -6.31
CA PHE A 323 18.47 10.42 -5.62
C PHE A 323 18.94 9.13 -4.92
N LYS A 324 20.24 9.05 -4.63
CA LYS A 324 20.86 7.91 -3.96
C LYS A 324 20.45 7.86 -2.49
N LYS A 325 19.77 6.79 -2.07
CA LYS A 325 19.28 6.62 -0.70
C LYS A 325 20.38 6.82 0.35
N GLY A 326 20.04 7.51 1.42
CA GLY A 326 20.97 7.79 2.51
C GLY A 326 22.04 8.87 2.20
N ASN A 327 22.07 9.40 0.98
CA ASN A 327 23.05 10.42 0.58
C ASN A 327 22.42 11.82 0.62
N ILE A 328 22.82 12.62 1.62
CA ILE A 328 22.29 13.98 1.84
C ILE A 328 22.69 14.92 0.70
N ASP A 329 23.92 14.83 0.21
CA ASP A 329 24.41 15.75 -0.83
C ASP A 329 23.72 15.48 -2.16
N ASP A 330 23.49 14.22 -2.50
CA ASP A 330 22.74 13.88 -3.71
C ASP A 330 21.26 14.27 -3.58
N LEU A 331 20.63 14.05 -2.40
CA LEU A 331 19.27 14.54 -2.13
C LEU A 331 19.20 16.06 -2.33
N LYS A 332 20.11 16.82 -1.74
CA LYS A 332 20.16 18.28 -1.87
C LYS A 332 20.31 18.70 -3.33
N LYS A 333 21.27 18.09 -4.04
CA LYS A 333 21.52 18.34 -5.47
C LYS A 333 20.27 18.07 -6.32
N GLN A 334 19.63 16.90 -6.17
CA GLN A 334 18.46 16.53 -6.95
C GLN A 334 17.22 17.35 -6.57
N LEU A 335 17.12 17.79 -5.33
CA LEU A 335 16.02 18.66 -4.89
C LEU A 335 16.18 20.07 -5.51
N LEU A 336 17.38 20.64 -5.53
CA LEU A 336 17.67 21.87 -6.24
C LEU A 336 17.38 21.75 -7.74
N ASN A 337 17.75 20.64 -8.36
CA ASN A 337 17.40 20.39 -9.75
C ASN A 337 15.87 20.37 -9.95
N LEU A 338 15.12 19.70 -9.05
CA LEU A 338 13.67 19.57 -9.18
C LEU A 338 12.95 20.89 -9.04
N VAL A 339 13.37 21.76 -8.08
CA VAL A 339 12.69 23.03 -7.85
C VAL A 339 12.87 24.04 -8.99
N HIS A 340 13.89 23.85 -9.84
CA HIS A 340 14.14 24.68 -11.03
C HIS A 340 13.72 24.01 -12.34
N LEU A 341 13.29 22.74 -12.29
CA LEU A 341 12.94 21.98 -13.50
C LEU A 341 11.59 22.43 -14.08
N ASP A 342 11.52 22.60 -15.40
CA ASP A 342 10.23 22.54 -16.08
C ASP A 342 9.64 21.15 -15.96
N SER A 343 8.69 21.01 -15.08
CA SER A 343 8.07 19.73 -14.73
C SER A 343 6.92 19.31 -15.65
N SER A 344 6.67 20.01 -16.76
CA SER A 344 5.52 19.75 -17.64
C SER A 344 5.49 18.33 -18.19
N ILE A 345 6.62 17.80 -18.64
CA ILE A 345 6.75 16.41 -19.12
C ILE A 345 6.52 15.43 -17.98
N MET A 346 7.12 15.67 -16.83
CA MET A 346 6.94 14.84 -15.62
C MET A 346 5.46 14.74 -15.23
N ARG A 347 4.74 15.86 -15.19
CA ARG A 347 3.31 15.94 -14.87
C ARG A 347 2.46 15.16 -15.87
N LYS A 348 2.77 15.27 -17.18
CA LYS A 348 2.11 14.49 -18.24
C LYS A 348 2.32 12.98 -18.03
N ASN A 349 3.55 12.58 -17.74
CA ASN A 349 3.90 11.18 -17.47
C ASN A 349 3.20 10.65 -16.22
N GLN A 350 3.12 11.45 -15.15
CA GLN A 350 2.39 11.12 -13.93
C GLN A 350 0.91 10.85 -14.20
N ARG A 351 0.25 11.73 -14.97
CA ARG A 351 -1.16 11.56 -15.35
C ARG A 351 -1.38 10.28 -16.16
N SER A 352 -0.52 10.02 -17.15
CA SER A 352 -0.57 8.80 -17.96
C SER A 352 -0.37 7.54 -17.11
N TYR A 353 0.63 7.55 -16.22
CA TYR A 353 0.90 6.43 -15.34
C TYR A 353 -0.26 6.18 -14.36
N TYR A 354 -0.84 7.25 -13.80
CA TYR A 354 -1.99 7.14 -12.91
C TYR A 354 -3.16 6.44 -13.59
N GLY A 355 -3.56 6.90 -14.79
CA GLY A 355 -4.63 6.29 -15.56
C GLY A 355 -4.39 4.82 -15.90
N SER A 356 -3.14 4.46 -16.23
CA SER A 356 -2.81 3.08 -16.63
C SER A 356 -2.72 2.10 -15.46
N TYR A 357 -2.31 2.55 -14.26
CA TYR A 357 -1.95 1.64 -13.18
C TYR A 357 -2.69 1.87 -11.86
N TYR A 358 -3.10 3.10 -11.55
CA TYR A 358 -3.71 3.43 -10.28
C TYR A 358 -5.22 3.64 -10.35
N GLU A 359 -5.77 3.86 -11.52
CA GLU A 359 -7.21 4.04 -11.69
C GLU A 359 -7.96 2.74 -11.39
N GLY A 360 -9.11 2.86 -10.70
CA GLY A 360 -9.89 1.71 -10.27
C GLY A 360 -10.32 0.80 -11.42
N SER A 361 -10.66 1.38 -12.58
CA SER A 361 -11.01 0.66 -13.81
C SER A 361 -9.86 -0.23 -14.31
N SER A 362 -8.63 0.26 -14.26
CA SER A 362 -7.44 -0.50 -14.68
C SER A 362 -7.15 -1.67 -13.75
N ILE A 363 -7.33 -1.48 -12.44
CA ILE A 363 -7.18 -2.55 -11.45
C ILE A 363 -8.27 -3.61 -11.61
N HIS A 364 -9.52 -3.18 -11.77
CA HIS A 364 -10.66 -4.06 -12.02
C HIS A 364 -10.42 -4.94 -13.24
N GLN A 365 -10.10 -4.33 -14.38
CA GLN A 365 -9.82 -5.08 -15.61
C GLN A 365 -8.66 -6.05 -15.45
N SER A 366 -7.57 -5.63 -14.82
CA SER A 366 -6.40 -6.49 -14.57
C SER A 366 -6.76 -7.71 -13.72
N LEU A 367 -7.60 -7.55 -12.69
CA LEU A 367 -8.06 -8.67 -11.87
C LEU A 367 -8.98 -9.62 -12.65
N LEU A 368 -9.91 -9.09 -13.45
CA LEU A 368 -10.77 -9.91 -14.31
C LEU A 368 -9.96 -10.72 -15.33
N GLU A 369 -8.93 -10.14 -15.93
CA GLU A 369 -8.01 -10.84 -16.83
C GLU A 369 -7.24 -11.96 -16.10
N ILE A 370 -6.75 -11.70 -14.87
CA ILE A 370 -6.11 -12.73 -14.05
C ILE A 370 -7.08 -13.89 -13.78
N TYR A 371 -8.31 -13.59 -13.35
CA TYR A 371 -9.31 -14.63 -13.07
C TYR A 371 -9.71 -15.42 -14.32
N SER A 372 -9.71 -14.80 -15.50
CA SER A 372 -10.04 -15.49 -16.75
C SER A 372 -8.99 -16.53 -17.17
N ARG A 373 -7.73 -16.35 -16.75
CA ARG A 373 -6.59 -17.23 -17.08
C ARG A 373 -6.44 -18.41 -16.11
N LEU A 374 -7.08 -18.37 -14.95
CA LEU A 374 -7.06 -19.43 -13.94
C LEU A 374 -8.17 -20.47 -14.16
#